data_befbffa393e49578f84df313e46b435c
#
_entry.id   befbffa393e49578f84df313e46b435c
#
_cell.length_a   1.000
_cell.length_b   1.000
_cell.length_c   1.000
_cell.angle_alpha   90.00
_cell.angle_beta   90.00
_cell.angle_gamma   90.00
#
_symmetry.space_group_name_H-M   'P 1'
#
loop_
_entity.id
_entity.type
_entity.pdbx_description
1 polymer ?
#
loop_
_entity_poly.entity_id
_entity_poly.type
_entity_poly.pdbx_seq_one_letter_code
_entity_poly.pdbx_strand_id
1 'polypeptide(L)'
;MEQQKDNLQLLDLMIRPGFFAKENTIIKCNPAARNLFLKEGDALLPLLHTGREEYEAFQGGCLYLTLMLGGQSFGASVTRLPEGDVFLLDTPEGQPELNAMALAARELREPLANIILSAEKLTRGTEHPDAARLNQGLYQLLRIIGNMSDAQKYAVSSRQEILDICAVMASIFEKAAACAAQAGIRMEYTGCEESILCLVDEEQVERAVLNILSNAIKFLGEGGVIRAQFLRTGRTLRLTVTDSGSGIAQDILPNVFRQYLRQPAIEDGRRGIGLGMVLIRSAAANHGGAVLLDQPEGTGTRITMTFAIRQNEETVLRSPVFRVDYAGERDHALVEFSESLPSGLYR
;
A
#
# COMPACT_ATOMS: atom_id res chain seq x y z
N MET A 1 -17.65 -25.66 -16.87
CA MET A 1 -17.25 -26.85 -16.09
C MET A 1 -15.78 -27.25 -16.29
N GLU A 2 -15.25 -27.25 -17.50
CA GLU A 2 -13.82 -27.55 -17.74
C GLU A 2 -12.89 -26.49 -17.14
N GLN A 3 -13.16 -25.21 -17.37
CA GLN A 3 -12.40 -24.09 -16.86
C GLN A 3 -12.38 -24.01 -15.31
N GLN A 4 -13.44 -24.47 -14.66
CA GLN A 4 -13.52 -24.56 -13.19
C GLN A 4 -12.61 -25.66 -12.65
N LYS A 5 -12.50 -26.80 -13.35
CA LYS A 5 -11.58 -27.88 -12.99
C LYS A 5 -10.13 -27.43 -13.12
N ASP A 6 -9.81 -26.68 -14.15
CA ASP A 6 -8.44 -26.18 -14.40
C ASP A 6 -8.00 -25.16 -13.33
N ASN A 7 -8.87 -24.21 -12.96
CA ASN A 7 -8.59 -23.22 -11.91
C ASN A 7 -8.41 -23.88 -10.53
N LEU A 8 -9.22 -24.91 -10.23
CA LEU A 8 -9.10 -25.65 -8.97
C LEU A 8 -7.87 -26.57 -8.93
N GLN A 9 -7.37 -27.05 -10.08
CA GLN A 9 -6.12 -27.81 -10.17
C GLN A 9 -4.90 -26.90 -10.00
N LEU A 10 -4.93 -25.69 -10.56
CA LEU A 10 -3.88 -24.70 -10.40
C LEU A 10 -3.67 -24.31 -8.92
N LEU A 11 -4.74 -24.28 -8.13
CA LEU A 11 -4.65 -23.99 -6.70
C LEU A 11 -3.77 -25.03 -5.96
N ASP A 12 -3.85 -26.31 -6.33
CA ASP A 12 -3.05 -27.38 -5.69
C ASP A 12 -1.54 -27.28 -6.01
N LEU A 13 -1.19 -26.62 -7.12
CA LEU A 13 0.20 -26.40 -7.53
C LEU A 13 0.82 -25.18 -6.84
N MET A 14 0.03 -24.37 -6.16
CA MET A 14 0.52 -23.17 -5.47
C MET A 14 1.22 -23.55 -4.16
N ILE A 15 2.42 -23.03 -3.95
CA ILE A 15 3.18 -23.20 -2.71
C ILE A 15 2.57 -22.38 -1.57
N ARG A 16 1.99 -21.20 -1.89
CA ARG A 16 1.30 -20.35 -0.90
C ARG A 16 0.00 -20.99 -0.44
N PRO A 17 -0.35 -20.85 0.86
CA PRO A 17 -1.66 -21.25 1.32
C PRO A 17 -2.75 -20.52 0.55
N GLY A 18 -3.69 -21.28 0.00
CA GLY A 18 -4.79 -20.72 -0.76
C GLY A 18 -6.01 -21.61 -0.71
N PHE A 19 -7.18 -20.99 -0.86
CA PHE A 19 -8.44 -21.70 -0.91
C PHE A 19 -9.41 -21.01 -1.87
N PHE A 20 -10.39 -21.79 -2.32
CA PHE A 20 -11.49 -21.32 -3.14
C PHE A 20 -12.76 -21.34 -2.31
N ALA A 21 -13.50 -20.23 -2.29
CA ALA A 21 -14.74 -20.08 -1.57
C ALA A 21 -15.89 -19.73 -2.53
N LYS A 22 -17.08 -20.21 -2.23
CA LYS A 22 -18.32 -19.89 -2.93
C LYS A 22 -19.46 -19.81 -1.92
N GLU A 23 -20.32 -18.78 -2.06
CA GLU A 23 -21.52 -18.64 -1.23
C GLU A 23 -21.24 -18.79 0.28
N ASN A 24 -20.20 -18.07 0.76
CA ASN A 24 -19.76 -18.11 2.16
C ASN A 24 -19.22 -19.47 2.64
N THR A 25 -18.86 -20.38 1.75
CA THR A 25 -18.35 -21.72 2.11
C THR A 25 -17.02 -21.96 1.43
N ILE A 26 -16.05 -22.52 2.14
CA ILE A 26 -14.78 -22.97 1.57
C ILE A 26 -15.02 -24.27 0.80
N ILE A 27 -14.83 -24.24 -0.51
CA ILE A 27 -15.07 -25.38 -1.40
C ILE A 27 -13.83 -26.24 -1.56
N LYS A 28 -12.64 -25.59 -1.59
CA LYS A 28 -11.38 -26.31 -1.79
C LYS A 28 -10.23 -25.58 -1.12
N CYS A 29 -9.35 -26.33 -0.48
CA CYS A 29 -8.08 -25.86 0.11
C CYS A 29 -6.91 -26.57 -0.55
N ASN A 30 -5.82 -25.84 -0.84
CA ASN A 30 -4.58 -26.48 -1.21
C ASN A 30 -3.86 -27.09 0.02
N PRO A 31 -2.83 -27.92 -0.17
CA PRO A 31 -2.14 -28.58 0.94
C PRO A 31 -1.59 -27.59 1.97
N ALA A 32 -1.06 -26.44 1.53
CA ALA A 32 -0.52 -25.42 2.42
C ALA A 32 -1.61 -24.72 3.28
N ALA A 33 -2.80 -24.48 2.73
CA ALA A 33 -3.93 -23.92 3.48
C ALA A 33 -4.49 -24.88 4.53
N ARG A 34 -4.48 -26.18 4.24
CA ARG A 34 -4.90 -27.22 5.22
C ARG A 34 -3.99 -27.23 6.45
N ASN A 35 -2.71 -26.92 6.30
CA ASN A 35 -1.77 -26.79 7.43
C ASN A 35 -2.09 -25.59 8.34
N LEU A 36 -2.89 -24.63 7.87
CA LEU A 36 -3.38 -23.48 8.64
C LEU A 36 -4.78 -23.72 9.24
N PHE A 37 -5.17 -24.97 9.44
CA PHE A 37 -6.45 -25.39 10.03
C PHE A 37 -7.70 -25.08 9.18
N LEU A 38 -7.56 -24.69 7.92
CA LEU A 38 -8.66 -24.49 7.00
C LEU A 38 -9.19 -25.84 6.45
N LYS A 39 -10.49 -26.00 6.44
CA LYS A 39 -11.16 -27.20 5.95
C LYS A 39 -12.22 -26.86 4.90
N GLU A 40 -12.38 -27.77 3.97
CA GLU A 40 -13.50 -27.73 3.02
C GLU A 40 -14.81 -27.89 3.79
N GLY A 41 -15.77 -27.02 3.51
CA GLY A 41 -17.04 -26.92 4.25
C GLY A 41 -17.07 -25.86 5.34
N ASP A 42 -15.94 -25.28 5.73
CA ASP A 42 -15.92 -24.21 6.71
C ASP A 42 -16.63 -22.96 6.18
N ALA A 43 -17.33 -22.24 7.08
CA ALA A 43 -17.94 -20.96 6.76
C ALA A 43 -16.86 -19.86 6.69
N LEU A 44 -16.89 -19.04 5.63
CA LEU A 44 -15.88 -18.01 5.37
C LEU A 44 -16.05 -16.77 6.26
N LEU A 45 -17.28 -16.23 6.37
CA LEU A 45 -17.51 -14.95 7.05
C LEU A 45 -17.00 -14.89 8.50
N PRO A 46 -17.09 -15.98 9.31
CA PRO A 46 -16.51 -15.97 10.65
C PRO A 46 -14.99 -15.88 10.68
N LEU A 47 -14.31 -16.21 9.58
CA LEU A 47 -12.86 -16.14 9.47
C LEU A 47 -12.37 -14.73 9.11
N LEU A 48 -13.24 -13.87 8.56
CA LEU A 48 -12.88 -12.50 8.20
C LEU A 48 -12.68 -11.66 9.48
N HIS A 49 -11.44 -11.25 9.72
CA HIS A 49 -11.09 -10.38 10.86
C HIS A 49 -11.27 -8.91 10.51
N THR A 50 -10.88 -8.51 9.30
CA THR A 50 -11.07 -7.16 8.75
C THR A 50 -11.65 -7.23 7.35
N GLY A 51 -12.25 -6.12 6.88
CA GLY A 51 -12.70 -6.02 5.48
C GLY A 51 -13.96 -6.83 5.15
N ARG A 52 -14.79 -7.14 6.14
CA ARG A 52 -16.03 -7.89 5.90
C ARG A 52 -17.01 -7.11 5.05
N GLU A 53 -17.24 -5.83 5.35
CA GLU A 53 -18.14 -4.97 4.57
C GLU A 53 -17.62 -4.80 3.14
N GLU A 54 -16.30 -4.64 2.99
CA GLU A 54 -15.63 -4.55 1.70
C GLU A 54 -15.76 -5.86 0.90
N TYR A 55 -15.65 -7.00 1.56
CA TYR A 55 -15.82 -8.31 0.91
C TYR A 55 -17.27 -8.54 0.46
N GLU A 56 -18.26 -8.21 1.28
CA GLU A 56 -19.68 -8.31 0.94
C GLU A 56 -20.05 -7.36 -0.23
N ALA A 57 -19.46 -6.17 -0.28
CA ALA A 57 -19.64 -5.20 -1.36
C ALA A 57 -18.75 -5.43 -2.58
N PHE A 58 -17.78 -6.36 -2.50
CA PHE A 58 -16.79 -6.61 -3.53
C PHE A 58 -17.43 -7.19 -4.80
N GLN A 59 -17.27 -6.53 -5.93
CA GLN A 59 -17.84 -6.97 -7.21
C GLN A 59 -16.77 -7.39 -8.21
N GLY A 60 -15.52 -6.98 -8.02
CA GLY A 60 -14.42 -7.31 -8.92
C GLY A 60 -13.15 -6.53 -8.57
N GLY A 61 -12.07 -6.83 -9.27
CA GLY A 61 -10.75 -6.30 -8.95
C GLY A 61 -9.97 -7.21 -8.01
N CYS A 62 -9.15 -6.65 -7.13
CA CYS A 62 -8.41 -7.37 -6.12
C CYS A 62 -8.62 -6.73 -4.75
N LEU A 63 -9.05 -7.53 -3.76
CA LEU A 63 -9.27 -7.11 -2.39
C LEU A 63 -8.17 -7.71 -1.50
N TYR A 64 -7.61 -6.91 -0.60
CA TYR A 64 -6.72 -7.38 0.47
C TYR A 64 -7.38 -7.13 1.82
N LEU A 65 -7.47 -8.19 2.62
CA LEU A 65 -8.10 -8.19 3.94
C LEU A 65 -7.34 -9.11 4.90
N THR A 66 -7.81 -9.24 6.13
CA THR A 66 -7.20 -10.08 7.15
C THR A 66 -8.16 -11.17 7.61
N LEU A 67 -7.65 -12.40 7.68
CA LEU A 67 -8.33 -13.56 8.25
C LEU A 67 -7.80 -13.89 9.64
N MET A 68 -8.65 -14.44 10.51
CA MET A 68 -8.27 -15.00 11.81
C MET A 68 -8.36 -16.53 11.74
N LEU A 69 -7.22 -17.19 11.81
CA LEU A 69 -7.11 -18.66 11.74
C LEU A 69 -6.36 -19.17 12.96
N GLY A 70 -6.98 -20.05 13.74
CA GLY A 70 -6.34 -20.63 14.93
C GLY A 70 -5.85 -19.57 15.95
N GLY A 71 -6.47 -18.39 16.02
CA GLY A 71 -6.05 -17.29 16.88
C GLY A 71 -4.91 -16.43 16.33
N GLN A 72 -4.46 -16.68 15.11
CA GLN A 72 -3.44 -15.90 14.42
C GLN A 72 -4.07 -15.13 13.23
N SER A 73 -3.53 -13.95 12.97
CA SER A 73 -3.97 -13.06 11.90
C SER A 73 -3.15 -13.29 10.64
N PHE A 74 -3.82 -13.50 9.51
CA PHE A 74 -3.22 -13.71 8.19
C PHE A 74 -3.77 -12.71 7.20
N GLY A 75 -2.88 -11.98 6.50
CA GLY A 75 -3.27 -11.20 5.36
C GLY A 75 -3.69 -12.11 4.20
N ALA A 76 -4.69 -11.72 3.44
CA ALA A 76 -5.17 -12.47 2.30
C ALA A 76 -5.50 -11.54 1.13
N SER A 77 -5.02 -11.89 -0.06
CA SER A 77 -5.49 -11.31 -1.31
C SER A 77 -6.64 -12.14 -1.86
N VAL A 78 -7.71 -11.47 -2.26
CA VAL A 78 -8.95 -12.07 -2.76
C VAL A 78 -9.18 -11.62 -4.19
N THR A 79 -9.41 -12.57 -5.07
CA THR A 79 -9.78 -12.32 -6.47
C THR A 79 -11.13 -12.97 -6.74
N ARG A 80 -12.07 -12.18 -7.24
CA ARG A 80 -13.40 -12.66 -7.64
C ARG A 80 -13.36 -13.22 -9.05
N LEU A 81 -13.80 -14.47 -9.18
CA LEU A 81 -14.01 -15.15 -10.45
C LEU A 81 -15.53 -15.39 -10.62
N PRO A 82 -16.01 -15.66 -11.84
CA PRO A 82 -17.43 -15.96 -12.08
C PRO A 82 -17.96 -17.12 -11.25
N GLU A 83 -17.09 -18.09 -10.91
CA GLU A 83 -17.45 -19.31 -10.18
C GLU A 83 -17.36 -19.15 -8.66
N GLY A 84 -16.67 -18.13 -8.15
CA GLY A 84 -16.42 -17.91 -6.72
C GLY A 84 -15.12 -17.13 -6.49
N ASP A 85 -14.65 -17.07 -5.24
CA ASP A 85 -13.55 -16.25 -4.83
C ASP A 85 -12.30 -17.08 -4.50
N VAL A 86 -11.16 -16.68 -5.03
CA VAL A 86 -9.84 -17.25 -4.71
C VAL A 86 -9.17 -16.42 -3.65
N PHE A 87 -8.80 -17.05 -2.55
CA PHE A 87 -8.04 -16.46 -1.45
C PHE A 87 -6.60 -17.00 -1.47
N LEU A 88 -5.63 -16.10 -1.41
CA LEU A 88 -4.21 -16.42 -1.28
C LEU A 88 -3.67 -15.74 -0.03
N LEU A 89 -3.22 -16.54 0.96
CA LEU A 89 -2.80 -16.04 2.24
C LEU A 89 -1.31 -15.66 2.24
N ASP A 90 -0.98 -14.63 3.00
CA ASP A 90 0.40 -14.33 3.36
C ASP A 90 0.81 -15.25 4.52
N THR A 91 1.99 -15.87 4.42
CA THR A 91 2.53 -16.69 5.51
C THR A 91 3.40 -15.85 6.42
N PRO A 92 3.24 -15.96 7.77
CA PRO A 92 4.14 -15.31 8.73
C PRO A 92 5.56 -15.87 8.66
N GLU A 93 5.67 -17.15 8.31
CA GLU A 93 6.96 -17.85 8.13
C GLU A 93 7.57 -17.42 6.80
N GLY A 94 8.49 -16.52 6.88
CA GLY A 94 9.32 -16.27 5.74
C GLY A 94 9.00 -14.96 5.04
N GLN A 95 9.53 -13.96 5.67
CA GLN A 95 9.96 -12.82 4.89
C GLN A 95 11.50 -12.71 5.03
N PRO A 96 12.27 -13.82 4.80
CA PRO A 96 13.73 -13.74 4.82
C PRO A 96 14.21 -12.68 3.84
N GLU A 97 13.48 -12.49 2.73
CA GLU A 97 13.72 -11.44 1.75
C GLU A 97 13.50 -10.05 2.36
N LEU A 98 12.41 -9.82 3.10
CA LEU A 98 12.18 -8.53 3.77
C LEU A 98 13.23 -8.26 4.86
N ASN A 99 13.63 -9.28 5.61
CA ASN A 99 14.69 -9.14 6.61
C ASN A 99 16.04 -8.81 5.96
N ALA A 100 16.38 -9.49 4.87
CA ALA A 100 17.60 -9.21 4.12
C ALA A 100 17.59 -7.80 3.51
N MET A 101 16.45 -7.36 2.97
CA MET A 101 16.27 -6.00 2.47
C MET A 101 16.38 -4.94 3.57
N ALA A 102 15.77 -5.17 4.73
CA ALA A 102 15.87 -4.24 5.85
C ALA A 102 17.31 -4.13 6.37
N LEU A 103 18.05 -5.25 6.41
CA LEU A 103 19.46 -5.23 6.75
C LEU A 103 20.27 -4.45 5.72
N ALA A 104 20.07 -4.70 4.43
CA ALA A 104 20.73 -3.96 3.35
C ALA A 104 20.39 -2.46 3.41
N ALA A 105 19.12 -2.12 3.65
CA ALA A 105 18.68 -0.73 3.80
C ALA A 105 19.40 -0.03 4.96
N ARG A 106 19.57 -0.73 6.08
CA ARG A 106 20.30 -0.20 7.24
C ARG A 106 21.76 0.09 6.91
N GLU A 107 22.45 -0.83 6.23
CA GLU A 107 23.85 -0.65 5.85
C GLU A 107 24.05 0.42 4.76
N LEU A 108 23.06 0.65 3.91
CA LEU A 108 23.12 1.67 2.85
C LEU A 108 22.77 3.08 3.34
N ARG A 109 22.14 3.22 4.51
CA ARG A 109 21.65 4.53 5.00
C ARG A 109 22.78 5.53 5.27
N GLU A 110 23.85 5.09 5.93
CA GLU A 110 24.98 5.96 6.25
C GLU A 110 25.78 6.41 5.02
N PRO A 111 26.21 5.50 4.10
CA PRO A 111 26.89 5.94 2.88
C PRO A 111 26.02 6.83 1.99
N LEU A 112 24.70 6.57 1.90
CA LEU A 112 23.80 7.43 1.16
C LEU A 112 23.71 8.83 1.80
N ALA A 113 23.59 8.95 3.13
CA ALA A 113 23.57 10.22 3.82
C ALA A 113 24.84 11.06 3.52
N ASN A 114 26.01 10.42 3.50
CA ASN A 114 27.28 11.07 3.15
C ASN A 114 27.32 11.55 1.69
N ILE A 115 26.77 10.76 0.76
CA ILE A 115 26.66 11.14 -0.66
C ILE A 115 25.72 12.33 -0.82
N ILE A 116 24.57 12.32 -0.14
CA ILE A 116 23.60 13.41 -0.17
C ILE A 116 24.22 14.71 0.34
N LEU A 117 24.87 14.68 1.50
CA LEU A 117 25.52 15.87 2.06
C LEU A 117 26.62 16.42 1.14
N SER A 118 27.35 15.55 0.46
CA SER A 118 28.38 15.96 -0.50
C SER A 118 27.76 16.55 -1.77
N ALA A 119 26.70 15.92 -2.28
CA ALA A 119 25.97 16.41 -3.45
C ALA A 119 25.34 17.77 -3.18
N GLU A 120 24.67 17.98 -2.03
CA GLU A 120 24.08 19.25 -1.64
C GLU A 120 25.12 20.40 -1.58
N LYS A 121 26.35 20.09 -1.11
CA LYS A 121 27.44 21.08 -1.09
C LYS A 121 27.91 21.41 -2.51
N LEU A 122 27.98 20.43 -3.40
CA LEU A 122 28.46 20.62 -4.78
C LEU A 122 27.40 21.28 -5.68
N THR A 123 26.13 21.02 -5.43
CA THR A 123 25.02 21.53 -6.26
C THR A 123 24.43 22.84 -5.77
N ARG A 124 24.78 23.28 -4.55
CA ARG A 124 24.26 24.53 -3.97
C ARG A 124 24.59 25.75 -4.84
N GLY A 125 23.53 26.43 -5.29
CA GLY A 125 23.64 27.61 -6.16
C GLY A 125 23.98 27.30 -7.61
N THR A 126 23.89 26.03 -8.02
CA THR A 126 24.13 25.59 -9.40
C THR A 126 22.78 25.35 -10.09
N GLU A 127 22.53 26.04 -11.20
CA GLU A 127 21.35 25.81 -12.03
C GLU A 127 21.56 24.76 -13.14
N HIS A 128 22.63 23.96 -13.02
CA HIS A 128 22.95 22.98 -14.05
C HIS A 128 21.91 21.83 -14.04
N PRO A 129 21.40 21.39 -15.23
CA PRO A 129 20.39 20.33 -15.31
C PRO A 129 20.84 19.01 -14.67
N ASP A 130 22.13 18.70 -14.71
CA ASP A 130 22.67 17.48 -14.12
C ASP A 130 22.68 17.52 -12.59
N ALA A 131 22.74 18.71 -11.97
CA ALA A 131 22.56 18.85 -10.52
C ALA A 131 21.16 18.43 -10.08
N ALA A 132 20.13 18.88 -10.80
CA ALA A 132 18.75 18.50 -10.55
C ALA A 132 18.53 16.99 -10.75
N ARG A 133 19.12 16.39 -11.81
CA ARG A 133 19.06 14.94 -12.04
C ARG A 133 19.78 14.14 -10.95
N LEU A 134 20.94 14.64 -10.48
CA LEU A 134 21.68 14.01 -9.39
C LEU A 134 20.83 13.99 -8.11
N ASN A 135 20.27 15.14 -7.75
CA ASN A 135 19.41 15.25 -6.58
C ASN A 135 18.17 14.36 -6.70
N GLN A 136 17.49 14.34 -7.85
CA GLN A 136 16.38 13.42 -8.08
C GLN A 136 16.77 11.96 -7.87
N GLY A 137 17.91 11.53 -8.40
CA GLY A 137 18.45 10.17 -8.21
C GLY A 137 18.69 9.84 -6.73
N LEU A 138 19.18 10.82 -5.94
CA LEU A 138 19.36 10.66 -4.50
C LEU A 138 18.03 10.53 -3.75
N TYR A 139 16.99 11.29 -4.14
CA TYR A 139 15.64 11.17 -3.59
C TYR A 139 15.02 9.79 -3.92
N GLN A 140 15.24 9.28 -5.14
CA GLN A 140 14.82 7.93 -5.52
C GLN A 140 15.51 6.85 -4.66
N LEU A 141 16.81 6.99 -4.39
CA LEU A 141 17.53 6.08 -3.50
C LEU A 141 17.02 6.14 -2.06
N LEU A 142 16.74 7.33 -1.53
CA LEU A 142 16.11 7.50 -0.21
C LEU A 142 14.77 6.78 -0.14
N ARG A 143 13.91 6.95 -1.14
CA ARG A 143 12.62 6.28 -1.23
C ARG A 143 12.77 4.76 -1.23
N ILE A 144 13.68 4.24 -2.05
CA ILE A 144 13.93 2.80 -2.14
C ILE A 144 14.39 2.22 -0.80
N ILE A 145 15.39 2.85 -0.18
CA ILE A 145 15.94 2.42 1.12
C ILE A 145 14.89 2.55 2.22
N GLY A 146 14.11 3.64 2.22
CA GLY A 146 12.98 3.82 3.13
C GLY A 146 11.96 2.69 2.99
N ASN A 147 11.51 2.39 1.78
CA ASN A 147 10.54 1.33 1.52
C ASN A 147 11.05 -0.05 1.94
N MET A 148 12.34 -0.35 1.74
CA MET A 148 12.95 -1.62 2.18
C MET A 148 12.96 -1.74 3.71
N SER A 149 13.26 -0.65 4.43
CA SER A 149 13.25 -0.61 5.89
C SER A 149 11.83 -0.74 6.46
N ASP A 150 10.88 0.01 5.89
CA ASP A 150 9.52 0.12 6.42
C ASP A 150 8.69 -1.13 6.13
N ALA A 151 8.92 -1.81 5.01
CA ALA A 151 8.22 -3.04 4.68
C ALA A 151 8.40 -4.12 5.77
N GLN A 152 9.59 -4.25 6.34
CA GLN A 152 9.85 -5.16 7.46
C GLN A 152 9.30 -4.59 8.78
N LYS A 153 9.52 -3.29 9.06
CA LYS A 153 9.06 -2.62 10.27
C LYS A 153 7.54 -2.74 10.44
N TYR A 154 6.77 -2.47 9.39
CA TYR A 154 5.30 -2.49 9.43
C TYR A 154 4.71 -3.90 9.48
N ALA A 155 5.45 -4.91 9.04
CA ALA A 155 5.06 -6.31 9.22
C ALA A 155 5.13 -6.77 10.69
N VAL A 156 5.96 -6.10 11.52
CA VAL A 156 6.24 -6.54 12.90
C VAL A 156 5.59 -5.64 13.95
N SER A 157 5.47 -4.33 13.70
CA SER A 157 5.02 -3.38 14.70
C SER A 157 4.30 -2.17 14.10
N SER A 158 3.32 -1.65 14.85
CA SER A 158 2.64 -0.38 14.60
C SER A 158 2.66 0.46 15.88
N ARG A 159 2.94 1.75 15.74
CA ARG A 159 2.92 2.72 16.84
C ARG A 159 1.69 3.60 16.69
N GLN A 160 0.59 3.17 17.25
CA GLN A 160 -0.66 3.91 17.20
C GLN A 160 -0.79 4.87 18.38
N GLU A 161 -1.20 6.10 18.07
CA GLU A 161 -1.54 7.16 19.01
C GLU A 161 -2.97 7.64 18.70
N ILE A 162 -3.65 8.22 19.70
CA ILE A 162 -4.98 8.82 19.47
C ILE A 162 -4.76 10.16 18.77
N LEU A 163 -5.10 10.22 17.50
CA LEU A 163 -4.99 11.41 16.66
C LEU A 163 -6.31 11.68 15.94
N ASP A 164 -6.50 12.93 15.52
CA ASP A 164 -7.55 13.28 14.57
C ASP A 164 -7.13 12.85 13.16
N ILE A 165 -7.64 11.71 12.72
CA ILE A 165 -7.28 11.15 11.42
C ILE A 165 -7.74 12.04 10.25
N CYS A 166 -8.80 12.83 10.43
CA CYS A 166 -9.25 13.74 9.38
C CYS A 166 -8.26 14.89 9.19
N ALA A 167 -7.70 15.42 10.28
CA ALA A 167 -6.64 16.42 10.22
C ALA A 167 -5.34 15.85 9.65
N VAL A 168 -4.96 14.62 10.03
CA VAL A 168 -3.79 13.92 9.46
C VAL A 168 -3.94 13.78 7.94
N MET A 169 -5.07 13.27 7.46
CA MET A 169 -5.34 13.12 6.02
C MET A 169 -5.32 14.46 5.29
N ALA A 170 -5.96 15.48 5.83
CA ALA A 170 -5.98 16.81 5.22
C ALA A 170 -4.55 17.36 5.03
N SER A 171 -3.70 17.24 6.06
CA SER A 171 -2.30 17.68 6.01
C SER A 171 -1.49 16.92 4.95
N ILE A 172 -1.66 15.59 4.84
CA ILE A 172 -0.97 14.77 3.83
C ILE A 172 -1.38 15.21 2.41
N PHE A 173 -2.68 15.37 2.17
CA PHE A 173 -3.19 15.76 0.85
C PHE A 173 -2.83 17.19 0.47
N GLU A 174 -2.81 18.13 1.41
CA GLU A 174 -2.37 19.51 1.19
C GLU A 174 -0.91 19.54 0.69
N LYS A 175 0.00 18.88 1.39
CA LYS A 175 1.43 18.79 1.00
C LYS A 175 1.60 18.08 -0.34
N ALA A 176 0.91 16.96 -0.54
CA ALA A 176 0.97 16.18 -1.78
C ALA A 176 0.44 16.98 -2.98
N ALA A 177 -0.68 17.69 -2.82
CA ALA A 177 -1.26 18.52 -3.87
C ALA A 177 -0.36 19.71 -4.21
N ALA A 178 0.25 20.36 -3.22
CA ALA A 178 1.20 21.45 -3.44
C ALA A 178 2.44 20.96 -4.23
N CYS A 179 2.95 19.77 -3.91
CA CYS A 179 4.06 19.15 -4.62
C CYS A 179 3.66 18.79 -6.08
N ALA A 180 2.51 18.12 -6.26
CA ALA A 180 2.01 17.71 -7.57
C ALA A 180 1.70 18.89 -8.50
N ALA A 181 1.17 19.99 -7.96
CA ALA A 181 0.85 21.20 -8.70
C ALA A 181 2.10 21.82 -9.35
N GLN A 182 3.28 21.72 -8.75
CA GLN A 182 4.54 22.19 -9.33
C GLN A 182 4.91 21.43 -10.62
N ALA A 183 4.39 20.20 -10.79
CA ALA A 183 4.53 19.41 -12.00
C ALA A 183 3.33 19.54 -12.96
N GLY A 184 2.39 20.45 -12.68
CA GLY A 184 1.17 20.63 -13.49
C GLY A 184 0.12 19.52 -13.30
N ILE A 185 0.25 18.69 -12.24
CA ILE A 185 -0.69 17.61 -11.95
C ILE A 185 -1.82 18.15 -11.07
N ARG A 186 -3.07 17.94 -11.52
CA ARG A 186 -4.27 18.34 -10.78
C ARG A 186 -4.67 17.26 -9.79
N MET A 187 -4.73 17.64 -8.51
CA MET A 187 -5.17 16.78 -7.43
C MET A 187 -6.36 17.43 -6.69
N GLU A 188 -7.45 16.68 -6.54
CA GLU A 188 -8.67 17.13 -5.87
C GLU A 188 -8.88 16.26 -4.62
N TYR A 189 -9.04 16.87 -3.45
CA TYR A 189 -9.28 16.16 -2.19
C TYR A 189 -10.57 16.64 -1.54
N THR A 190 -11.37 15.68 -1.09
CA THR A 190 -12.57 15.90 -0.27
C THR A 190 -12.43 15.09 1.01
N GLY A 191 -12.29 15.75 2.14
CA GLY A 191 -12.13 15.13 3.45
C GLY A 191 -13.41 15.07 4.26
N CYS A 192 -13.32 14.50 5.47
CA CYS A 192 -14.39 14.59 6.47
C CYS A 192 -14.47 16.03 7.01
N GLU A 193 -15.68 16.51 7.25
CA GLU A 193 -15.93 17.80 7.93
C GLU A 193 -15.80 17.68 9.45
N GLU A 194 -15.95 16.47 9.99
CA GLU A 194 -15.89 16.18 11.43
C GLU A 194 -14.48 15.78 11.86
N SER A 195 -14.09 16.18 13.10
CA SER A 195 -12.91 15.64 13.77
C SER A 195 -13.18 14.23 14.27
N ILE A 196 -12.35 13.26 13.90
CA ILE A 196 -12.51 11.86 14.30
C ILE A 196 -11.24 11.37 14.98
N LEU A 197 -11.30 11.28 16.31
CA LEU A 197 -10.22 10.74 17.12
C LEU A 197 -10.21 9.21 17.04
N CYS A 198 -9.09 8.63 16.61
CA CYS A 198 -8.89 7.19 16.60
C CYS A 198 -7.39 6.83 16.73
N LEU A 199 -7.13 5.56 17.00
CA LEU A 199 -5.76 5.02 17.05
C LEU A 199 -5.15 5.01 15.65
N VAL A 200 -4.11 5.83 15.45
CA VAL A 200 -3.42 6.04 14.17
C VAL A 200 -1.92 5.96 14.35
N ASP A 201 -1.25 5.23 13.50
CA ASP A 201 0.18 5.36 13.24
C ASP A 201 0.36 6.33 12.07
N GLU A 202 0.60 7.61 12.40
CA GLU A 202 0.67 8.70 11.42
C GLU A 202 1.71 8.42 10.32
N GLU A 203 2.89 7.90 10.69
CA GLU A 203 3.96 7.58 9.75
C GLU A 203 3.52 6.50 8.74
N GLN A 204 2.88 5.43 9.22
CA GLN A 204 2.36 4.37 8.34
C GLN A 204 1.26 4.88 7.41
N VAL A 205 0.36 5.72 7.92
CA VAL A 205 -0.73 6.30 7.13
C VAL A 205 -0.16 7.24 6.07
N GLU A 206 0.74 8.14 6.43
CA GLU A 206 1.39 9.05 5.48
C GLU A 206 2.11 8.27 4.38
N ARG A 207 2.92 7.29 4.73
CA ARG A 207 3.64 6.44 3.77
C ARG A 207 2.71 5.68 2.84
N ALA A 208 1.63 5.12 3.37
CA ALA A 208 0.64 4.41 2.56
C ALA A 208 -0.06 5.35 1.58
N VAL A 209 -0.53 6.51 2.04
CA VAL A 209 -1.22 7.50 1.20
C VAL A 209 -0.29 8.03 0.12
N LEU A 210 0.94 8.41 0.47
CA LEU A 210 1.92 8.91 -0.51
C LEU A 210 2.29 7.83 -1.54
N ASN A 211 2.36 6.54 -1.15
CA ASN A 211 2.56 5.44 -2.11
C ASN A 211 1.35 5.23 -3.04
N ILE A 212 0.12 5.40 -2.56
CA ILE A 212 -1.10 5.40 -3.40
C ILE A 212 -1.01 6.54 -4.42
N LEU A 213 -0.72 7.76 -3.98
CA LEU A 213 -0.62 8.94 -4.82
C LEU A 213 0.53 8.83 -5.82
N SER A 214 1.69 8.32 -5.40
CA SER A 214 2.84 8.06 -6.27
C SER A 214 2.48 7.09 -7.41
N ASN A 215 1.73 6.03 -7.11
CA ASN A 215 1.22 5.10 -8.12
C ASN A 215 0.25 5.82 -9.08
N ALA A 216 -0.68 6.62 -8.57
CA ALA A 216 -1.60 7.39 -9.39
C ALA A 216 -0.85 8.35 -10.34
N ILE A 217 0.11 9.13 -9.83
CA ILE A 217 0.94 10.05 -10.63
C ILE A 217 1.70 9.29 -11.73
N LYS A 218 2.29 8.15 -11.38
CA LYS A 218 3.11 7.36 -12.30
C LYS A 218 2.37 6.88 -13.54
N PHE A 219 1.11 6.52 -13.39
CA PHE A 219 0.27 5.99 -14.47
C PHE A 219 -0.69 7.03 -15.05
N LEU A 220 -0.62 8.27 -14.55
CA LEU A 220 -1.42 9.39 -15.05
C LEU A 220 -0.92 9.82 -16.44
N GLY A 221 -1.82 9.93 -17.40
CA GLY A 221 -1.52 10.54 -18.71
C GLY A 221 -1.45 12.07 -18.62
N GLU A 222 -1.03 12.72 -19.71
CA GLU A 222 -1.03 14.17 -19.82
C GLU A 222 -2.43 14.76 -19.58
N GLY A 223 -2.52 15.79 -18.76
CA GLY A 223 -3.80 16.43 -18.39
C GLY A 223 -4.69 15.62 -17.48
N GLY A 224 -4.19 14.50 -16.94
CA GLY A 224 -4.94 13.65 -16.03
C GLY A 224 -5.21 14.30 -14.68
N VAL A 225 -6.20 13.75 -13.97
CA VAL A 225 -6.66 14.24 -12.66
C VAL A 225 -6.65 13.09 -11.66
N ILE A 226 -6.20 13.40 -10.44
CA ILE A 226 -6.31 12.51 -9.30
C ILE A 226 -7.39 13.05 -8.38
N ARG A 227 -8.38 12.21 -8.04
CA ARG A 227 -9.44 12.55 -7.09
C ARG A 227 -9.34 11.66 -5.88
N ALA A 228 -9.34 12.28 -4.71
CA ALA A 228 -9.30 11.59 -3.44
C ALA A 228 -10.49 12.01 -2.57
N GLN A 229 -11.13 11.02 -1.94
CA GLN A 229 -12.22 11.23 -1.00
C GLN A 229 -11.93 10.46 0.28
N PHE A 230 -12.07 11.11 1.43
CA PHE A 230 -11.94 10.49 2.73
C PHE A 230 -13.21 10.70 3.54
N LEU A 231 -13.98 9.64 3.72
CA LEU A 231 -15.33 9.70 4.27
C LEU A 231 -15.53 8.65 5.36
N ARG A 232 -16.39 8.97 6.33
CA ARG A 232 -16.87 8.02 7.33
C ARG A 232 -18.00 7.17 6.77
N THR A 233 -17.91 5.86 6.94
CA THR A 233 -18.97 4.90 6.60
C THR A 233 -19.22 4.02 7.82
N GLY A 234 -20.25 4.33 8.61
CA GLY A 234 -20.54 3.61 9.85
C GLY A 234 -19.38 3.67 10.86
N ARG A 235 -18.76 2.53 11.14
CA ARG A 235 -17.60 2.38 12.07
C ARG A 235 -16.26 2.35 11.37
N THR A 236 -16.23 2.55 10.07
CA THR A 236 -15.02 2.58 9.25
C THR A 236 -14.83 3.95 8.61
N LEU A 237 -13.58 4.28 8.33
CA LEU A 237 -13.19 5.41 7.50
C LEU A 237 -12.68 4.87 6.18
N ARG A 238 -13.05 5.51 5.09
CA ARG A 238 -12.73 5.07 3.74
C ARG A 238 -12.00 6.17 2.99
N LEU A 239 -10.77 5.91 2.60
CA LEU A 239 -10.03 6.68 1.63
C LEU A 239 -10.21 6.05 0.25
N THR A 240 -10.73 6.80 -0.71
CA THR A 240 -10.84 6.39 -2.10
C THR A 240 -10.01 7.33 -2.95
N VAL A 241 -9.02 6.82 -3.67
CA VAL A 241 -8.20 7.58 -4.63
C VAL A 241 -8.47 7.01 -6.02
N THR A 242 -8.87 7.88 -6.95
CA THR A 242 -9.15 7.54 -8.34
C THR A 242 -8.28 8.39 -9.24
N ASP A 243 -7.55 7.78 -10.14
CA ASP A 243 -6.83 8.44 -11.21
C ASP A 243 -7.53 8.26 -12.55
N SER A 244 -7.24 9.14 -13.51
CA SER A 244 -7.74 9.06 -14.89
C SER A 244 -6.68 8.47 -15.83
N GLY A 245 -5.76 7.66 -15.33
CA GLY A 245 -4.66 7.07 -16.06
C GLY A 245 -5.05 5.90 -16.95
N SER A 246 -4.05 5.12 -17.35
CA SER A 246 -4.23 3.96 -18.25
C SER A 246 -4.94 2.77 -17.62
N GLY A 247 -5.12 2.77 -16.28
CA GLY A 247 -5.65 1.62 -15.54
C GLY A 247 -4.63 0.51 -15.36
N ILE A 248 -5.09 -0.62 -14.82
CA ILE A 248 -4.28 -1.82 -14.59
C ILE A 248 -4.77 -2.93 -15.49
N ALA A 249 -3.86 -3.61 -16.18
CA ALA A 249 -4.20 -4.74 -17.02
C ALA A 249 -4.82 -5.87 -16.19
N GLN A 250 -5.87 -6.52 -16.72
CA GLN A 250 -6.66 -7.52 -15.99
C GLN A 250 -5.86 -8.75 -15.56
N ASP A 251 -4.80 -9.10 -16.26
CA ASP A 251 -3.88 -10.19 -15.94
C ASP A 251 -2.97 -9.86 -14.75
N ILE A 252 -2.76 -8.58 -14.46
CA ILE A 252 -1.95 -8.10 -13.34
C ILE A 252 -2.76 -8.00 -12.05
N LEU A 253 -4.05 -7.63 -12.13
CA LEU A 253 -4.92 -7.39 -10.99
C LEU A 253 -4.87 -8.49 -9.91
N PRO A 254 -4.98 -9.80 -10.23
CA PRO A 254 -4.97 -10.86 -9.22
C PRO A 254 -3.68 -10.93 -8.40
N ASN A 255 -2.62 -10.35 -8.95
CA ASN A 255 -1.28 -10.44 -8.40
C ASN A 255 -0.78 -9.11 -7.83
N VAL A 256 -1.57 -8.04 -7.89
CA VAL A 256 -1.13 -6.67 -7.55
C VAL A 256 -0.64 -6.53 -6.11
N PHE A 257 -1.19 -7.31 -5.18
CA PHE A 257 -0.76 -7.34 -3.78
C PHE A 257 0.38 -8.32 -3.49
N ARG A 258 0.88 -9.05 -4.52
CA ARG A 258 2.04 -9.94 -4.33
C ARG A 258 3.31 -9.10 -4.16
N GLN A 259 4.16 -9.55 -3.26
CA GLN A 259 5.50 -8.97 -3.09
C GLN A 259 6.33 -9.22 -4.35
N TYR A 260 7.14 -8.24 -4.73
CA TYR A 260 8.15 -8.37 -5.79
C TYR A 260 7.64 -8.74 -7.19
N LEU A 261 6.40 -8.44 -7.55
CA LEU A 261 5.97 -8.63 -8.93
C LEU A 261 6.67 -7.62 -9.84
N ARG A 262 7.77 -8.09 -10.41
CA ARG A 262 8.30 -7.53 -11.64
C ARG A 262 7.70 -8.33 -12.81
N GLN A 263 6.99 -7.68 -13.70
CA GLN A 263 6.74 -8.27 -15.01
C GLN A 263 8.03 -8.15 -15.83
N PRO A 264 8.61 -9.28 -16.31
CA PRO A 264 9.82 -9.24 -17.14
C PRO A 264 9.60 -8.56 -18.50
N ALA A 265 8.35 -8.36 -18.90
CA ALA A 265 7.98 -8.04 -20.28
C ALA A 265 7.97 -6.54 -20.65
N ILE A 266 8.18 -5.61 -19.71
CA ILE A 266 8.22 -4.19 -20.05
C ILE A 266 9.46 -3.57 -19.40
N GLU A 267 10.46 -3.27 -20.21
CA GLU A 267 11.66 -2.48 -19.88
C GLU A 267 11.30 -1.00 -19.63
N ASP A 268 10.31 -0.71 -18.80
CA ASP A 268 10.01 0.66 -18.38
C ASP A 268 10.83 0.97 -17.13
N GLY A 269 11.83 1.83 -17.25
CA GLY A 269 12.67 2.31 -16.15
C GLY A 269 11.94 3.04 -15.02
N ARG A 270 10.60 3.22 -15.14
CA ARG A 270 9.73 3.86 -14.16
C ARG A 270 9.24 2.90 -13.06
N ARG A 271 9.75 1.66 -12.96
CA ARG A 271 9.24 0.64 -12.03
C ARG A 271 10.12 0.51 -10.80
N GLY A 272 9.58 0.92 -9.65
CA GLY A 272 10.18 0.68 -8.33
C GLY A 272 10.23 -0.81 -7.95
N ILE A 273 10.79 -1.13 -6.76
CA ILE A 273 11.02 -2.50 -6.24
C ILE A 273 9.71 -3.28 -5.95
N GLY A 274 8.53 -2.65 -6.09
CA GLY A 274 7.25 -3.30 -5.82
C GLY A 274 6.89 -3.37 -4.33
N LEU A 275 7.54 -2.57 -3.48
CA LEU A 275 7.26 -2.52 -2.04
C LEU A 275 6.13 -1.56 -1.66
N GLY A 276 5.72 -0.64 -2.53
CA GLY A 276 4.66 0.32 -2.23
C GLY A 276 3.33 -0.35 -1.83
N MET A 277 2.92 -1.39 -2.56
CA MET A 277 1.71 -2.14 -2.22
C MET A 277 1.84 -2.93 -0.90
N VAL A 278 3.05 -3.33 -0.53
CA VAL A 278 3.31 -3.96 0.78
C VAL A 278 3.06 -2.95 1.90
N LEU A 279 3.55 -1.71 1.76
CA LEU A 279 3.32 -0.64 2.74
C LEU A 279 1.83 -0.30 2.86
N ILE A 280 1.13 -0.16 1.74
CA ILE A 280 -0.31 0.15 1.71
C ILE A 280 -1.12 -0.93 2.44
N ARG A 281 -0.92 -2.21 2.11
CA ARG A 281 -1.66 -3.31 2.73
C ARG A 281 -1.32 -3.50 4.21
N SER A 282 -0.04 -3.32 4.60
CA SER A 282 0.38 -3.41 6.00
C SER A 282 -0.23 -2.28 6.84
N ALA A 283 -0.25 -1.05 6.31
CA ALA A 283 -0.91 0.06 6.98
C ALA A 283 -2.42 -0.20 7.16
N ALA A 284 -3.13 -0.67 6.12
CA ALA A 284 -4.54 -1.02 6.24
C ALA A 284 -4.78 -2.10 7.29
N ALA A 285 -4.03 -3.21 7.26
CA ALA A 285 -4.15 -4.31 8.20
C ALA A 285 -3.90 -3.86 9.66
N ASN A 286 -2.83 -3.06 9.88
CA ASN A 286 -2.49 -2.52 11.20
C ASN A 286 -3.58 -1.59 11.75
N HIS A 287 -4.29 -0.87 10.88
CA HIS A 287 -5.42 0.00 11.25
C HIS A 287 -6.79 -0.70 11.17
N GLY A 288 -6.81 -2.03 11.06
CA GLY A 288 -8.03 -2.83 11.09
C GLY A 288 -8.93 -2.68 9.86
N GLY A 289 -8.35 -2.27 8.75
CA GLY A 289 -9.03 -2.07 7.48
C GLY A 289 -8.64 -3.08 6.41
N ALA A 290 -9.02 -2.76 5.19
CA ALA A 290 -8.77 -3.51 3.97
C ALA A 290 -8.31 -2.59 2.84
N VAL A 291 -7.82 -3.16 1.75
CA VAL A 291 -7.47 -2.42 0.53
C VAL A 291 -8.18 -3.07 -0.65
N LEU A 292 -8.95 -2.29 -1.38
CA LEU A 292 -9.58 -2.69 -2.63
C LEU A 292 -8.93 -1.94 -3.78
N LEU A 293 -8.60 -2.65 -4.83
CA LEU A 293 -8.10 -2.10 -6.07
C LEU A 293 -8.99 -2.58 -7.20
N ASP A 294 -9.62 -1.64 -7.89
CA ASP A 294 -10.51 -1.92 -9.01
C ASP A 294 -10.35 -0.86 -10.12
N GLN A 295 -11.08 -1.05 -11.21
CA GLN A 295 -11.18 -0.07 -12.28
C GLN A 295 -12.57 0.59 -12.22
N PRO A 296 -12.63 1.94 -12.20
CA PRO A 296 -13.89 2.63 -12.40
C PRO A 296 -14.44 2.38 -13.80
N GLU A 297 -15.72 2.71 -14.01
CA GLU A 297 -16.29 2.70 -15.37
C GLU A 297 -15.50 3.64 -16.26
N GLY A 298 -14.90 3.12 -17.33
CA GLY A 298 -14.03 3.86 -18.25
C GLY A 298 -12.55 3.50 -18.12
N THR A 299 -11.69 4.48 -17.90
CA THR A 299 -10.23 4.32 -17.77
C THR A 299 -9.77 4.77 -16.39
N GLY A 300 -8.57 4.34 -16.00
CA GLY A 300 -7.94 4.70 -14.73
C GLY A 300 -7.98 3.60 -13.69
N THR A 301 -7.48 3.93 -12.50
CA THR A 301 -7.43 3.02 -11.35
C THR A 301 -8.13 3.63 -10.17
N ARG A 302 -8.82 2.81 -9.39
CA ARG A 302 -9.38 3.20 -8.11
C ARG A 302 -8.79 2.32 -7.00
N ILE A 303 -8.17 2.98 -6.01
CA ILE A 303 -7.69 2.33 -4.79
C ILE A 303 -8.57 2.83 -3.64
N THR A 304 -9.16 1.89 -2.91
CA THR A 304 -9.90 2.17 -1.69
C THR A 304 -9.19 1.53 -0.52
N MET A 305 -8.83 2.33 0.49
CA MET A 305 -8.23 1.86 1.74
C MET A 305 -9.16 2.21 2.89
N THR A 306 -9.42 1.26 3.77
CA THR A 306 -10.29 1.48 4.92
C THR A 306 -9.53 1.43 6.24
N PHE A 307 -10.11 2.06 7.27
CA PHE A 307 -9.56 2.17 8.62
C PHE A 307 -10.69 1.93 9.62
N ALA A 308 -10.47 1.09 10.62
CA ALA A 308 -11.41 0.93 11.71
C ALA A 308 -11.30 2.12 12.68
N ILE A 309 -12.43 2.69 13.07
CA ILE A 309 -12.47 3.69 14.14
C ILE A 309 -12.29 2.95 15.47
N ARG A 310 -11.07 2.97 16.00
CA ARG A 310 -10.70 2.37 17.29
C ARG A 310 -10.35 3.48 18.27
N GLN A 311 -10.93 3.42 19.45
CA GLN A 311 -10.60 4.30 20.57
C GLN A 311 -10.16 3.40 21.72
N ASN A 312 -9.01 3.70 22.31
CA ASN A 312 -8.56 2.97 23.49
C ASN A 312 -9.17 3.60 24.73
N GLU A 313 -9.80 2.81 25.60
CA GLU A 313 -10.34 3.29 26.87
C GLU A 313 -9.22 3.55 27.92
N GLU A 314 -8.04 2.99 27.72
CA GLU A 314 -6.87 3.19 28.59
C GLU A 314 -5.91 4.23 27.98
N THR A 315 -5.88 5.40 28.58
CA THR A 315 -4.92 6.46 28.25
C THR A 315 -3.53 6.08 28.80
N VAL A 316 -2.72 5.42 28.01
CA VAL A 316 -1.30 5.20 28.36
C VAL A 316 -0.54 6.47 27.98
N LEU A 317 -0.14 7.26 29.00
CA LEU A 317 0.81 8.35 28.83
C LEU A 317 2.15 7.75 28.37
N ARG A 318 2.50 7.95 27.11
CA ARG A 318 3.81 7.56 26.56
C ARG A 318 4.70 8.79 26.49
N SER A 319 5.96 8.64 26.90
CA SER A 319 6.96 9.67 26.71
C SER A 319 7.17 9.94 25.22
N PRO A 320 7.35 11.21 24.81
CA PRO A 320 7.66 11.53 23.42
C PRO A 320 8.92 10.79 23.00
N VAL A 321 8.82 9.95 21.97
CA VAL A 321 9.96 9.25 21.38
C VAL A 321 10.45 10.09 20.22
N PHE A 322 11.74 10.39 20.20
CA PHE A 322 12.39 11.04 19.06
C PHE A 322 12.11 10.22 17.79
N ARG A 323 11.41 10.83 16.86
CA ARG A 323 11.19 10.25 15.52
C ARG A 323 12.41 10.57 14.66
N VAL A 324 13.11 9.54 14.20
CA VAL A 324 14.11 9.73 13.15
C VAL A 324 13.34 9.75 11.83
N ASP A 325 13.23 10.94 11.25
CA ASP A 325 12.62 11.13 9.95
C ASP A 325 13.40 10.34 8.87
N TYR A 326 12.71 9.52 8.11
CA TYR A 326 13.31 8.70 7.04
C TYR A 326 13.86 9.57 5.90
N ALA A 327 13.29 10.73 5.68
CA ALA A 327 13.67 11.69 4.65
C ALA A 327 14.71 12.72 5.12
N GLY A 328 15.06 12.74 6.43
CA GLY A 328 16.04 13.66 6.99
C GLY A 328 15.62 15.13 6.84
N GLU A 329 14.43 15.49 7.31
CA GLU A 329 13.81 16.82 7.21
C GLU A 329 13.44 17.27 5.78
N ARG A 330 13.49 16.36 4.80
CA ARG A 330 13.04 16.64 3.42
C ARG A 330 11.53 16.48 3.28
N ASP A 331 10.98 17.14 2.27
CA ASP A 331 9.57 16.98 1.93
C ASP A 331 9.30 15.52 1.50
N HIS A 332 8.45 14.83 2.28
CA HIS A 332 8.11 13.42 2.06
C HIS A 332 7.41 13.19 0.71
N ALA A 333 6.57 14.14 0.27
CA ALA A 333 5.92 14.05 -1.04
C ALA A 333 6.95 14.12 -2.18
N LEU A 334 7.95 14.99 -2.09
CA LEU A 334 9.04 15.05 -3.07
C LEU A 334 9.83 13.73 -3.10
N VAL A 335 10.11 13.13 -1.94
CA VAL A 335 10.79 11.83 -1.88
C VAL A 335 9.95 10.75 -2.54
N GLU A 336 8.67 10.64 -2.17
CA GLU A 336 7.78 9.58 -2.69
C GLU A 336 7.47 9.74 -4.18
N PHE A 337 7.36 10.97 -4.69
CA PHE A 337 7.05 11.23 -6.09
C PHE A 337 8.29 11.33 -6.99
N SER A 338 9.49 11.06 -6.47
CA SER A 338 10.76 11.24 -7.17
C SER A 338 10.93 10.42 -8.45
N GLU A 339 10.21 9.31 -8.60
CA GLU A 339 10.19 8.52 -9.84
C GLU A 339 9.32 9.15 -10.95
N SER A 340 8.37 10.02 -10.58
CA SER A 340 7.30 10.45 -11.49
C SER A 340 7.33 11.94 -11.78
N LEU A 341 7.95 12.74 -10.91
CA LEU A 341 8.06 14.18 -11.09
C LEU A 341 9.26 14.58 -11.95
N PRO A 342 9.21 15.72 -12.67
CA PRO A 342 10.32 16.21 -13.48
C PRO A 342 11.51 16.61 -12.62
N SER A 343 12.74 16.35 -13.10
CA SER A 343 13.99 16.63 -12.38
C SER A 343 14.18 18.09 -11.96
N GLY A 344 13.56 19.01 -12.70
CA GLY A 344 13.63 20.45 -12.37
C GLY A 344 13.10 20.84 -10.98
N LEU A 345 12.33 19.97 -10.34
CA LEU A 345 11.82 20.18 -8.96
C LEU A 345 12.85 19.81 -7.87
N TYR A 346 13.95 19.18 -8.23
CA TYR A 346 15.00 18.68 -7.30
C TYR A 346 16.25 19.57 -7.33
N ARG A 347 16.07 20.91 -7.40
CA ARG A 347 17.16 21.90 -7.45
C ARG A 347 17.72 22.25 -6.08
#